data_cf596cfe5b0ad311821ecc5db4c8c141
#
_entry.id   cf596cfe5b0ad311821ecc5db4c8c141
#
_cell.length_a   1.000
_cell.length_b   1.000
_cell.length_c   1.000
_cell.angle_alpha   90.00
_cell.angle_beta   90.00
_cell.angle_gamma   90.00
#
_symmetry.space_group_name_H-M   'P 1'
#
loop_
_entity.id
_entity.type
_entity.pdbx_description
1 polymer ?
#
loop_
_entity_poly.entity_id
_entity_poly.type
_entity_poly.pdbx_seq_one_letter_code
_entity_poly.pdbx_strand_id
1 'polypeptide(L)'
;WWKMSKEKNFELSIVKMAKDINYEKPNHPNNLVDKEEYKKIDMAIATSVALTNAGTTLVSENALPELLAETKKDTMYIVDNEISDDAKVSVGGEKFIKSGAVIEKAHTRSEEHPDAMKRAKNSYSAQSLISISNSESVKAQKGDFEDFAEKKEKNLGKTRKKENNISSDEVTGEPLEGNGDFHHKNKKTIYTDPVQRLNPNKGILVNKQTHRDIHKNNINNEEDLNKYIKERRESK
;
A
#
# COMPACT_ATOMS: atom_id res chain seq x y z
N TRP A 1 -25.17 14.96 27.78
CA TRP A 1 -24.76 13.70 27.19
C TRP A 1 -24.28 13.94 25.78
N TRP A 2 -22.98 14.28 25.63
CA TRP A 2 -22.36 14.49 24.36
C TRP A 2 -21.77 13.14 23.90
N LYS A 3 -22.40 12.53 22.92
CA LYS A 3 -21.80 11.44 22.16
C LYS A 3 -20.70 12.04 21.29
N MET A 4 -19.46 11.98 21.76
CA MET A 4 -18.30 12.11 20.88
C MET A 4 -18.35 10.93 19.90
N SER A 5 -18.72 11.19 18.66
CA SER A 5 -18.47 10.25 17.57
C SER A 5 -16.97 10.16 17.41
N LYS A 6 -16.37 9.06 17.86
CA LYS A 6 -15.01 8.69 17.47
C LYS A 6 -15.04 8.60 15.94
N GLU A 7 -14.45 9.57 15.24
CA GLU A 7 -14.15 9.39 13.82
C GLU A 7 -13.23 8.18 13.76
N LYS A 8 -13.77 7.05 13.28
CA LYS A 8 -12.99 5.84 13.11
C LYS A 8 -11.86 6.16 12.12
N ASN A 9 -10.63 5.97 12.55
CA ASN A 9 -9.48 5.94 11.65
C ASN A 9 -9.79 4.94 10.55
N PHE A 10 -9.40 5.26 9.33
CA PHE A 10 -9.56 4.34 8.20
C PHE A 10 -8.70 3.10 8.47
N GLU A 11 -9.32 1.94 8.57
CA GLU A 11 -8.63 0.66 8.70
C GLU A 11 -8.67 -0.09 7.37
N LEU A 12 -7.54 -0.66 7.00
CA LEU A 12 -7.45 -1.52 5.84
C LEU A 12 -8.26 -2.81 6.10
N SER A 13 -9.15 -3.13 5.17
CA SER A 13 -9.99 -4.32 5.27
C SER A 13 -10.14 -4.99 3.91
N ILE A 14 -10.38 -6.30 3.92
CA ILE A 14 -10.67 -7.07 2.71
C ILE A 14 -12.14 -6.85 2.33
N VAL A 15 -12.39 -6.51 1.06
CA VAL A 15 -13.74 -6.29 0.52
C VAL A 15 -14.16 -7.38 -0.45
N LYS A 16 -13.22 -8.03 -1.15
CA LYS A 16 -13.48 -9.15 -2.06
C LYS A 16 -12.32 -10.13 -2.08
N MET A 17 -12.61 -11.40 -2.35
CA MET A 17 -11.61 -12.39 -2.72
C MET A 17 -11.56 -12.52 -4.26
N ALA A 18 -10.45 -13.03 -4.80
CA ALA A 18 -10.28 -13.17 -6.25
C ALA A 18 -11.36 -14.00 -6.92
N LYS A 19 -11.94 -14.99 -6.23
CA LYS A 19 -13.09 -15.78 -6.73
C LYS A 19 -14.32 -14.92 -7.05
N ASP A 20 -14.45 -13.76 -6.42
CA ASP A 20 -15.56 -12.83 -6.57
C ASP A 20 -15.23 -11.67 -7.53
N ILE A 21 -14.01 -11.69 -8.12
CA ILE A 21 -13.52 -10.70 -9.07
C ILE A 21 -13.61 -11.29 -10.47
N ASN A 22 -14.29 -10.59 -11.36
CA ASN A 22 -14.28 -10.96 -12.78
C ASN A 22 -12.98 -10.45 -13.42
N TYR A 23 -12.14 -11.37 -13.90
CA TYR A 23 -10.89 -11.07 -14.60
C TYR A 23 -10.66 -12.10 -15.72
N GLU A 24 -9.91 -11.71 -16.74
CA GLU A 24 -9.54 -12.59 -17.83
C GLU A 24 -8.39 -13.51 -17.39
N LYS A 25 -8.68 -14.82 -17.33
CA LYS A 25 -7.65 -15.81 -17.01
C LYS A 25 -6.67 -15.93 -18.17
N PRO A 26 -5.37 -15.93 -17.89
CA PRO A 26 -4.38 -16.18 -18.94
C PRO A 26 -4.49 -17.61 -19.47
N ASN A 27 -4.05 -17.80 -20.72
CA ASN A 27 -3.89 -19.14 -21.26
C ASN A 27 -2.72 -19.87 -20.57
N HIS A 28 -2.79 -21.18 -20.47
CA HIS A 28 -1.70 -21.99 -20.00
C HIS A 28 -0.47 -21.78 -20.91
N PRO A 29 0.71 -21.43 -20.37
CA PRO A 29 1.86 -21.01 -21.21
C PRO A 29 2.39 -22.09 -22.14
N ASN A 30 2.29 -23.36 -21.74
CA ASN A 30 2.76 -24.51 -22.51
C ASN A 30 2.18 -25.83 -21.99
N ASN A 31 2.46 -26.92 -22.69
CA ASN A 31 2.05 -28.28 -22.32
C ASN A 31 3.06 -29.03 -21.42
N LEU A 32 4.10 -28.35 -20.92
CA LEU A 32 5.12 -28.96 -20.05
C LEU A 32 4.57 -29.22 -18.63
N VAL A 33 3.57 -28.46 -18.22
CA VAL A 33 2.94 -28.55 -16.91
C VAL A 33 1.56 -29.15 -17.07
N ASP A 34 1.22 -30.12 -16.23
CA ASP A 34 -0.11 -30.74 -16.22
C ASP A 34 -1.18 -29.69 -15.91
N LYS A 35 -2.34 -29.81 -16.56
CA LYS A 35 -3.48 -28.94 -16.34
C LYS A 35 -3.95 -28.90 -14.89
N GLU A 36 -3.81 -30.01 -14.17
CA GLU A 36 -4.16 -30.08 -12.75
C GLU A 36 -3.25 -29.18 -11.88
N GLU A 37 -2.00 -29.01 -12.25
CA GLU A 37 -1.10 -28.10 -11.54
C GLU A 37 -1.50 -26.63 -11.74
N TYR A 38 -1.96 -26.26 -12.94
CA TYR A 38 -2.53 -24.91 -13.16
C TYR A 38 -3.83 -24.69 -12.38
N LYS A 39 -4.66 -25.73 -12.23
CA LYS A 39 -5.87 -25.66 -11.39
C LYS A 39 -5.54 -25.43 -9.90
N LYS A 40 -4.43 -25.98 -9.40
CA LYS A 40 -3.98 -25.70 -8.03
C LYS A 40 -3.63 -24.22 -7.87
N ILE A 41 -2.92 -23.64 -8.83
CA ILE A 41 -2.61 -22.21 -8.85
C ILE A 41 -3.90 -21.38 -8.90
N ASP A 42 -4.86 -21.73 -9.77
CA ASP A 42 -6.16 -21.08 -9.85
C ASP A 42 -6.91 -21.10 -8.52
N MET A 43 -6.90 -22.27 -7.84
CA MET A 43 -7.55 -22.42 -6.54
C MET A 43 -6.85 -21.57 -5.46
N ALA A 44 -5.51 -21.59 -5.44
CA ALA A 44 -4.73 -20.75 -4.54
C ALA A 44 -5.04 -19.26 -4.76
N ILE A 45 -5.10 -18.80 -6.00
CA ILE A 45 -5.49 -17.44 -6.36
C ILE A 45 -6.91 -17.13 -5.88
N ALA A 46 -7.86 -17.98 -6.22
CA ALA A 46 -9.27 -17.76 -5.92
C ALA A 46 -9.55 -17.61 -4.41
N THR A 47 -8.80 -18.35 -3.58
CA THR A 47 -9.02 -18.40 -2.12
C THR A 47 -8.08 -17.52 -1.31
N SER A 48 -6.99 -17.03 -1.89
CA SER A 48 -5.92 -16.38 -1.13
C SER A 48 -5.51 -15.01 -1.67
N VAL A 49 -6.03 -14.61 -2.83
CA VAL A 49 -5.84 -13.24 -3.34
C VAL A 49 -7.04 -12.40 -2.97
N ALA A 50 -6.77 -11.29 -2.31
CA ALA A 50 -7.79 -10.41 -1.75
C ALA A 50 -7.67 -8.99 -2.32
N LEU A 51 -8.82 -8.32 -2.50
CA LEU A 51 -8.93 -6.89 -2.79
C LEU A 51 -9.30 -6.16 -1.50
N THR A 52 -8.56 -5.11 -1.19
CA THR A 52 -8.83 -4.26 -0.02
C THR A 52 -9.76 -3.11 -0.36
N ASN A 53 -10.33 -2.48 0.68
CA ASN A 53 -11.12 -1.26 0.57
C ASN A 53 -10.31 -0.04 0.05
N ALA A 54 -8.97 -0.13 0.03
CA ALA A 54 -8.07 0.86 -0.58
C ALA A 54 -7.72 0.54 -2.06
N GLY A 55 -8.34 -0.49 -2.65
CA GLY A 55 -8.06 -0.89 -4.03
C GLY A 55 -6.70 -1.59 -4.23
N THR A 56 -6.06 -2.02 -3.15
CA THR A 56 -4.81 -2.80 -3.21
C THR A 56 -5.14 -4.29 -3.26
N THR A 57 -4.49 -5.02 -4.16
CA THR A 57 -4.55 -6.48 -4.18
C THR A 57 -3.46 -7.07 -3.31
N LEU A 58 -3.83 -8.05 -2.49
CA LEU A 58 -2.97 -8.73 -1.52
C LEU A 58 -3.00 -10.23 -1.77
N VAL A 59 -1.89 -10.91 -1.50
CA VAL A 59 -1.75 -12.37 -1.57
C VAL A 59 -1.45 -12.89 -0.16
N SER A 60 -2.24 -13.84 0.34
CA SER A 60 -1.93 -14.49 1.61
C SER A 60 -0.58 -15.21 1.55
N GLU A 61 0.25 -15.08 2.59
CA GLU A 61 1.53 -15.78 2.68
C GLU A 61 1.38 -17.29 2.49
N ASN A 62 0.25 -17.87 2.91
CA ASN A 62 -0.02 -19.29 2.79
C ASN A 62 -0.13 -19.79 1.33
N ALA A 63 -0.44 -18.92 0.38
CA ALA A 63 -0.56 -19.29 -1.05
C ALA A 63 0.77 -19.17 -1.80
N LEU A 64 1.76 -18.49 -1.25
CA LEU A 64 3.02 -18.23 -1.95
C LEU A 64 3.77 -19.50 -2.40
N PRO A 65 3.80 -20.61 -1.65
CA PRO A 65 4.44 -21.84 -2.11
C PRO A 65 3.87 -22.30 -3.45
N GLU A 66 2.57 -22.28 -3.63
CA GLU A 66 1.92 -22.67 -4.87
C GLU A 66 2.17 -21.64 -5.98
N LEU A 67 2.03 -20.35 -5.67
CA LEU A 67 2.17 -19.26 -6.65
C LEU A 67 3.61 -19.07 -7.15
N LEU A 68 4.60 -19.35 -6.31
CA LEU A 68 6.02 -19.26 -6.66
C LEU A 68 6.62 -20.62 -7.07
N ALA A 69 5.79 -21.67 -7.09
CA ALA A 69 6.20 -23.05 -7.39
C ALA A 69 7.40 -23.52 -6.53
N GLU A 70 7.38 -23.20 -5.23
CA GLU A 70 8.46 -23.49 -4.30
C GLU A 70 8.00 -24.28 -3.08
N THR A 71 8.96 -24.84 -2.34
CA THR A 71 8.66 -25.44 -1.05
C THR A 71 8.28 -24.36 -0.03
N LYS A 72 7.53 -24.73 1.00
CA LYS A 72 7.20 -23.81 2.09
C LYS A 72 8.45 -23.16 2.71
N LYS A 73 9.53 -23.93 2.87
CA LYS A 73 10.80 -23.45 3.44
C LYS A 73 11.45 -22.39 2.54
N ASP A 74 11.55 -22.67 1.24
CA ASP A 74 12.16 -21.72 0.29
C ASP A 74 11.31 -20.47 0.16
N THR A 75 9.99 -20.60 0.19
CA THR A 75 9.08 -19.48 0.18
C THR A 75 9.24 -18.58 1.41
N MET A 76 9.40 -19.16 2.60
CA MET A 76 9.69 -18.37 3.80
C MET A 76 11.00 -17.59 3.67
N TYR A 77 12.05 -18.23 3.11
CA TYR A 77 13.31 -17.52 2.84
C TYR A 77 13.10 -16.31 1.89
N ILE A 78 12.33 -16.51 0.81
CA ILE A 78 11.99 -15.44 -0.15
C ILE A 78 11.24 -14.31 0.57
N VAL A 79 10.25 -14.63 1.40
CA VAL A 79 9.48 -13.63 2.14
C VAL A 79 10.38 -12.85 3.10
N ASP A 80 11.26 -13.53 3.83
CA ASP A 80 12.07 -12.91 4.87
C ASP A 80 13.22 -12.08 4.29
N ASN A 81 13.83 -12.50 3.17
CA ASN A 81 15.09 -11.94 2.67
C ASN A 81 14.97 -11.19 1.34
N GLU A 82 13.93 -11.47 0.53
CA GLU A 82 13.84 -10.94 -0.82
C GLU A 82 12.61 -10.04 -1.04
N ILE A 83 11.62 -10.06 -0.14
CA ILE A 83 10.46 -9.19 -0.18
C ILE A 83 10.63 -8.09 0.87
N SER A 84 10.57 -6.84 0.42
CA SER A 84 10.71 -5.70 1.32
C SER A 84 9.58 -5.62 2.36
N ASP A 85 9.88 -5.10 3.54
CA ASP A 85 8.92 -5.03 4.65
C ASP A 85 7.71 -4.13 4.34
N ASP A 86 7.87 -3.15 3.48
CA ASP A 86 6.78 -2.27 3.03
C ASP A 86 5.76 -2.98 2.11
N ALA A 87 6.13 -4.13 1.54
CA ALA A 87 5.22 -5.01 0.81
C ALA A 87 4.46 -5.99 1.71
N LYS A 88 4.88 -6.18 2.96
CA LYS A 88 4.26 -7.08 3.94
C LYS A 88 3.15 -6.32 4.69
N VAL A 89 1.96 -6.89 4.74
CA VAL A 89 0.77 -6.24 5.30
C VAL A 89 0.02 -7.22 6.20
N SER A 90 -0.46 -6.76 7.35
CA SER A 90 -1.36 -7.54 8.20
C SER A 90 -2.78 -6.96 8.12
N VAL A 91 -3.75 -7.80 7.81
CA VAL A 91 -5.18 -7.43 7.75
C VAL A 91 -5.99 -8.44 8.54
N GLY A 92 -6.70 -7.98 9.56
CA GLY A 92 -7.50 -8.87 10.41
C GLY A 92 -6.68 -9.93 11.18
N GLY A 93 -5.39 -9.68 11.40
CA GLY A 93 -4.48 -10.65 12.05
C GLY A 93 -3.84 -11.66 11.10
N GLU A 94 -4.22 -11.69 9.84
CA GLU A 94 -3.60 -12.52 8.80
C GLU A 94 -2.49 -11.76 8.07
N LYS A 95 -1.46 -12.50 7.62
CA LYS A 95 -0.32 -11.95 6.91
C LYS A 95 -0.49 -12.05 5.40
N PHE A 96 -0.25 -10.95 4.74
CA PHE A 96 -0.35 -10.82 3.29
C PHE A 96 0.89 -10.13 2.72
N ILE A 97 1.12 -10.38 1.43
CA ILE A 97 2.09 -9.65 0.61
C ILE A 97 1.33 -8.88 -0.47
N LYS A 98 1.71 -7.64 -0.73
CA LYS A 98 1.16 -6.88 -1.87
C LYS A 98 1.39 -7.64 -3.18
N SER A 99 0.36 -7.78 -4.00
CA SER A 99 0.44 -8.56 -5.24
C SER A 99 1.57 -8.09 -6.16
N GLY A 100 1.90 -6.80 -6.17
CA GLY A 100 3.02 -6.27 -6.97
C GLY A 100 4.36 -6.95 -6.66
N ALA A 101 4.68 -7.16 -5.38
CA ALA A 101 5.91 -7.84 -4.98
C ALA A 101 5.90 -9.33 -5.34
N VAL A 102 4.74 -9.99 -5.26
CA VAL A 102 4.60 -11.39 -5.69
C VAL A 102 4.71 -11.52 -7.20
N ILE A 103 4.12 -10.59 -7.96
CA ILE A 103 4.25 -10.52 -9.42
C ILE A 103 5.71 -10.37 -9.84
N GLU A 104 6.44 -9.46 -9.20
CA GLU A 104 7.87 -9.24 -9.47
C GLU A 104 8.67 -10.53 -9.24
N LYS A 105 8.48 -11.19 -8.09
CA LYS A 105 9.17 -12.45 -7.78
C LYS A 105 8.79 -13.57 -8.75
N ALA A 106 7.51 -13.75 -9.04
CA ALA A 106 7.06 -14.76 -10.00
C ALA A 106 7.60 -14.47 -11.41
N HIS A 107 7.66 -13.21 -11.83
CA HIS A 107 8.21 -12.82 -13.13
C HIS A 107 9.71 -13.13 -13.22
N THR A 108 10.53 -12.69 -12.27
CA THR A 108 11.96 -13.02 -12.21
C THR A 108 12.18 -14.53 -12.26
N ARG A 109 11.42 -15.30 -11.49
CA ARG A 109 11.53 -16.78 -11.46
C ARG A 109 11.05 -17.43 -12.76
N SER A 110 10.12 -16.81 -13.47
CA SER A 110 9.68 -17.30 -14.79
C SER A 110 10.77 -17.20 -15.86
N GLU A 111 11.73 -16.32 -15.67
CA GLU A 111 12.86 -16.12 -16.58
C GLU A 111 14.12 -16.90 -16.15
N GLU A 112 14.45 -16.85 -14.86
CA GLU A 112 15.75 -17.26 -14.34
C GLU A 112 15.76 -18.67 -13.71
N HIS A 113 14.60 -19.23 -13.31
CA HIS A 113 14.58 -20.52 -12.62
C HIS A 113 15.10 -21.63 -13.52
N PRO A 114 16.01 -22.53 -13.06
CA PRO A 114 16.58 -23.60 -13.88
C PRO A 114 15.52 -24.62 -14.37
N ASP A 115 14.48 -24.88 -13.58
CA ASP A 115 13.41 -25.81 -13.90
C ASP A 115 12.36 -25.16 -14.82
N ALA A 116 12.19 -25.71 -16.03
CA ALA A 116 11.25 -25.20 -17.03
C ALA A 116 9.77 -25.28 -16.59
N MET A 117 9.40 -26.31 -15.80
CA MET A 117 8.05 -26.45 -15.28
C MET A 117 7.75 -25.35 -14.24
N LYS A 118 8.71 -25.08 -13.36
CA LYS A 118 8.57 -23.98 -12.40
C LYS A 118 8.52 -22.62 -13.11
N ARG A 119 9.32 -22.41 -14.17
CA ARG A 119 9.21 -21.17 -14.98
C ARG A 119 7.82 -21.00 -15.55
N ALA A 120 7.22 -22.06 -16.12
CA ALA A 120 5.87 -22.00 -16.69
C ALA A 120 4.81 -21.71 -15.61
N LYS A 121 4.88 -22.33 -14.42
CA LYS A 121 4.00 -22.06 -13.29
C LYS A 121 4.12 -20.60 -12.80
N ASN A 122 5.34 -20.11 -12.63
CA ASN A 122 5.59 -18.72 -12.19
C ASN A 122 5.08 -17.72 -13.23
N SER A 123 5.28 -17.97 -14.53
CA SER A 123 4.74 -17.14 -15.61
C SER A 123 3.21 -17.07 -15.54
N TYR A 124 2.54 -18.20 -15.34
CA TYR A 124 1.09 -18.27 -15.20
C TYR A 124 0.58 -17.52 -13.96
N SER A 125 1.24 -17.70 -12.82
CA SER A 125 0.92 -16.99 -11.57
C SER A 125 1.05 -15.48 -11.74
N ALA A 126 2.16 -15.00 -12.31
CA ALA A 126 2.40 -13.58 -12.56
C ALA A 126 1.31 -12.98 -13.46
N GLN A 127 1.01 -13.62 -14.60
CA GLN A 127 -0.01 -13.16 -15.55
C GLN A 127 -1.40 -13.12 -14.91
N SER A 128 -1.76 -14.14 -14.11
CA SER A 128 -3.04 -14.20 -13.40
C SER A 128 -3.18 -13.06 -12.39
N LEU A 129 -2.14 -12.79 -11.59
CA LEU A 129 -2.11 -11.70 -10.62
C LEU A 129 -2.16 -10.32 -11.30
N ILE A 130 -1.49 -10.16 -12.44
CA ILE A 130 -1.55 -8.94 -13.28
C ILE A 130 -2.99 -8.73 -13.77
N SER A 131 -3.62 -9.79 -14.30
CA SER A 131 -4.99 -9.72 -14.81
C SER A 131 -6.00 -9.31 -13.73
N ILE A 132 -5.88 -9.88 -12.52
CA ILE A 132 -6.69 -9.47 -11.36
C ILE A 132 -6.45 -8.01 -11.03
N SER A 133 -5.18 -7.58 -10.93
CA SER A 133 -4.80 -6.21 -10.54
C SER A 133 -5.29 -5.16 -11.55
N ASN A 134 -5.47 -5.56 -12.81
CA ASN A 134 -5.98 -4.72 -13.90
C ASN A 134 -7.49 -4.85 -14.12
N SER A 135 -8.19 -5.67 -13.34
CA SER A 135 -9.63 -5.88 -13.49
C SER A 135 -10.44 -4.60 -13.19
N GLU A 136 -11.62 -4.50 -13.79
CA GLU A 136 -12.53 -3.37 -13.55
C GLU A 136 -12.92 -3.24 -12.08
N SER A 137 -13.08 -4.35 -11.36
CA SER A 137 -13.36 -4.32 -9.91
C SER A 137 -12.27 -3.64 -9.12
N VAL A 138 -10.99 -3.89 -9.43
CA VAL A 138 -9.85 -3.27 -8.76
C VAL A 138 -9.75 -1.79 -9.13
N LYS A 139 -9.95 -1.43 -10.41
CA LYS A 139 -9.94 -0.03 -10.85
C LYS A 139 -11.05 0.77 -10.19
N ALA A 140 -12.28 0.24 -10.16
CA ALA A 140 -13.40 0.88 -9.48
C ALA A 140 -13.11 1.12 -7.99
N GLN A 141 -12.61 0.08 -7.28
CA GLN A 141 -12.28 0.21 -5.86
C GLN A 141 -11.15 1.25 -5.60
N LYS A 142 -10.17 1.35 -6.51
CA LYS A 142 -9.15 2.41 -6.44
C LYS A 142 -9.77 3.80 -6.62
N GLY A 143 -10.69 3.96 -7.58
CA GLY A 143 -11.41 5.21 -7.79
C GLY A 143 -12.22 5.63 -6.57
N ASP A 144 -13.00 4.72 -6.01
CA ASP A 144 -13.80 4.97 -4.80
C ASP A 144 -12.93 5.38 -3.61
N PHE A 145 -11.77 4.72 -3.47
CA PHE A 145 -10.80 5.09 -2.42
C PHE A 145 -10.19 6.47 -2.66
N GLU A 146 -9.82 6.83 -3.88
CA GLU A 146 -9.27 8.16 -4.18
C GLU A 146 -10.28 9.27 -3.87
N ASP A 147 -11.54 9.11 -4.26
CA ASP A 147 -12.61 10.05 -3.94
C ASP A 147 -12.82 10.19 -2.42
N PHE A 148 -12.78 9.09 -1.69
CA PHE A 148 -12.82 9.08 -0.24
C PHE A 148 -11.61 9.80 0.36
N ALA A 149 -10.40 9.49 -0.14
CA ALA A 149 -9.15 10.04 0.33
C ALA A 149 -9.08 11.55 0.16
N GLU A 150 -9.49 12.08 -1.01
CA GLU A 150 -9.56 13.53 -1.25
C GLU A 150 -10.46 14.26 -0.25
N LYS A 151 -11.62 13.67 0.06
CA LYS A 151 -12.56 14.24 1.05
C LYS A 151 -11.96 14.25 2.46
N LYS A 152 -11.25 13.19 2.84
CA LYS A 152 -10.59 13.08 4.15
C LYS A 152 -9.37 14.00 4.26
N GLU A 153 -8.55 14.09 3.23
CA GLU A 153 -7.37 14.95 3.20
C GLU A 153 -7.69 16.41 3.48
N LYS A 154 -8.82 16.92 2.97
CA LYS A 154 -9.30 18.30 3.26
C LYS A 154 -9.52 18.57 4.75
N ASN A 155 -9.71 17.54 5.55
CA ASN A 155 -9.96 17.64 6.99
C ASN A 155 -8.76 17.26 7.85
N LEU A 156 -7.65 16.74 7.27
CA LEU A 156 -6.48 16.30 8.04
C LEU A 156 -5.91 17.39 8.94
N GLY A 157 -5.83 18.63 8.46
CA GLY A 157 -5.36 19.76 9.25
C GLY A 157 -6.22 20.02 10.48
N LYS A 158 -7.55 20.01 10.31
CA LYS A 158 -8.49 20.18 11.43
C LYS A 158 -8.39 19.04 12.44
N THR A 159 -8.29 17.80 11.94
CA THR A 159 -8.12 16.61 12.77
C THR A 159 -6.83 16.68 13.56
N ARG A 160 -5.69 16.94 12.92
CA ARG A 160 -4.39 17.09 13.58
C ARG A 160 -4.40 18.18 14.63
N LYS A 161 -4.94 19.37 14.30
CA LYS A 161 -5.06 20.50 15.24
C LYS A 161 -5.79 20.11 16.52
N LYS A 162 -6.90 19.37 16.36
CA LYS A 162 -7.75 18.95 17.48
C LYS A 162 -7.11 17.82 18.30
N GLU A 163 -6.55 16.80 17.64
CA GLU A 163 -5.98 15.62 18.32
C GLU A 163 -4.71 15.96 19.11
N ASN A 164 -3.89 16.87 18.58
CA ASN A 164 -2.59 17.22 19.17
C ASN A 164 -2.60 18.60 19.86
N ASN A 165 -3.75 19.28 19.98
CA ASN A 165 -3.90 20.62 20.58
C ASN A 165 -2.91 21.65 20.01
N ILE A 166 -2.70 21.63 18.68
CA ILE A 166 -1.72 22.48 18.01
C ILE A 166 -2.25 23.91 17.90
N SER A 167 -1.53 24.88 18.48
CA SER A 167 -1.84 26.31 18.45
C SER A 167 -0.81 27.14 17.69
N SER A 168 0.34 26.55 17.35
CA SER A 168 1.45 27.22 16.68
C SER A 168 1.90 26.46 15.44
N ASP A 169 2.53 27.16 14.52
CA ASP A 169 3.24 26.62 13.36
C ASP A 169 4.32 25.64 13.84
N GLU A 170 4.24 24.38 13.41
CA GLU A 170 5.10 23.31 13.92
C GLU A 170 6.57 23.44 13.46
N VAL A 171 6.85 24.32 12.49
CA VAL A 171 8.23 24.64 12.03
C VAL A 171 8.75 25.85 12.79
N THR A 172 8.03 26.97 12.73
CA THR A 172 8.53 28.27 13.23
C THR A 172 8.21 28.53 14.70
N GLY A 173 7.20 27.85 15.25
CA GLY A 173 6.70 28.08 16.61
C GLY A 173 5.83 29.34 16.74
N GLU A 174 5.59 30.08 15.65
CA GLU A 174 4.71 31.26 15.63
C GLU A 174 3.23 30.85 15.77
N PRO A 175 2.34 31.72 16.27
CA PRO A 175 0.92 31.41 16.33
C PRO A 175 0.37 30.98 14.97
N LEU A 176 -0.50 29.96 14.95
CA LEU A 176 -1.14 29.54 13.70
C LEU A 176 -2.13 30.59 13.20
N GLU A 177 -1.98 30.96 11.94
CA GLU A 177 -2.96 31.77 11.20
C GLU A 177 -4.18 30.93 10.85
N GLY A 178 -5.31 31.18 11.52
CA GLY A 178 -6.55 30.44 11.30
C GLY A 178 -6.44 28.95 11.66
N ASN A 179 -6.62 28.07 10.67
CA ASN A 179 -6.48 26.62 10.88
C ASN A 179 -5.10 26.07 10.52
N GLY A 180 -4.22 26.92 9.96
CA GLY A 180 -2.97 26.47 9.35
C GLY A 180 -3.19 25.62 8.08
N ASP A 181 -2.12 25.40 7.35
CA ASP A 181 -2.08 24.49 6.20
C ASP A 181 -1.49 23.16 6.64
N PHE A 182 -2.09 22.05 6.21
CA PHE A 182 -1.56 20.72 6.47
C PHE A 182 -0.52 20.36 5.41
N HIS A 183 0.71 20.06 5.84
CA HIS A 183 1.80 19.60 5.00
C HIS A 183 2.16 18.16 5.34
N HIS A 184 2.13 17.25 4.34
CA HIS A 184 2.58 15.88 4.54
C HIS A 184 4.10 15.85 4.74
N LYS A 185 4.59 15.09 5.72
CA LYS A 185 6.03 14.94 6.01
C LYS A 185 6.81 14.28 4.86
N ASN A 186 6.13 13.44 4.09
CA ASN A 186 6.67 12.80 2.89
C ASN A 186 5.77 13.09 1.68
N LYS A 187 6.33 13.05 0.47
CA LYS A 187 5.49 13.10 -0.74
C LYS A 187 4.43 12.00 -0.71
N LYS A 188 3.21 12.31 -1.14
CA LYS A 188 2.09 11.36 -1.20
C LYS A 188 2.43 10.09 -2.00
N THR A 189 3.27 10.22 -3.03
CA THR A 189 3.73 9.12 -3.87
C THR A 189 4.68 8.13 -3.17
N ILE A 190 5.29 8.53 -2.05
CA ILE A 190 6.20 7.67 -1.27
C ILE A 190 5.41 6.74 -0.34
N TYR A 191 4.18 7.10 0.01
CA TYR A 191 3.36 6.21 0.84
C TYR A 191 2.95 4.96 0.06
N THR A 192 3.66 3.87 0.30
CA THR A 192 3.37 2.55 -0.28
C THR A 192 2.03 2.00 0.17
N ASP A 193 1.60 2.36 1.39
CA ASP A 193 0.25 2.13 1.89
C ASP A 193 -0.58 3.42 1.73
N PRO A 194 -1.61 3.41 0.85
CA PRO A 194 -2.44 4.58 0.62
C PRO A 194 -3.16 5.08 1.87
N VAL A 195 -3.35 4.22 2.88
CA VAL A 195 -3.93 4.60 4.17
C VAL A 195 -3.03 5.53 4.98
N GLN A 196 -1.72 5.40 4.83
CA GLN A 196 -0.74 6.23 5.56
C GLN A 196 -0.88 7.73 5.23
N ARG A 197 -1.26 8.07 4.00
CA ARG A 197 -1.49 9.48 3.63
C ARG A 197 -2.68 10.12 4.33
N LEU A 198 -3.61 9.30 4.85
CA LEU A 198 -4.79 9.76 5.60
C LEU A 198 -4.54 9.87 7.10
N ASN A 199 -3.34 9.55 7.57
CA ASN A 199 -2.97 9.66 8.98
C ASN A 199 -2.57 11.11 9.30
N PRO A 200 -3.29 11.81 10.20
CA PRO A 200 -2.96 13.19 10.56
C PRO A 200 -1.55 13.33 11.19
N ASN A 201 -0.98 12.26 11.76
CA ASN A 201 0.36 12.27 12.32
C ASN A 201 1.48 12.14 11.27
N LYS A 202 1.14 11.82 10.02
CA LYS A 202 2.07 11.83 8.88
C LYS A 202 2.20 13.21 8.22
N GLY A 203 1.73 14.26 8.86
CA GLY A 203 1.91 15.65 8.44
C GLY A 203 2.16 16.58 9.60
N ILE A 204 2.32 17.86 9.29
CA ILE A 204 2.46 18.98 10.24
C ILE A 204 1.51 20.10 9.87
N LEU A 205 1.18 20.96 10.82
CA LEU A 205 0.45 22.20 10.60
C LEU A 205 1.40 23.39 10.57
N VAL A 206 1.31 24.16 9.52
CA VAL A 206 2.17 25.32 9.30
C VAL A 206 1.37 26.52 8.80
N ASN A 207 1.90 27.72 8.94
CA ASN A 207 1.35 28.91 8.32
C ASN A 207 1.57 28.89 6.81
N LYS A 208 0.75 29.61 6.08
CA LYS A 208 0.77 29.61 4.61
C LYS A 208 2.14 29.98 4.04
N GLN A 209 2.86 30.92 4.67
CA GLN A 209 4.20 31.29 4.24
C GLN A 209 5.19 30.16 4.47
N THR A 210 5.18 29.55 5.64
CA THR A 210 6.03 28.38 5.95
C THR A 210 5.78 27.22 4.98
N HIS A 211 4.52 26.95 4.64
CA HIS A 211 4.15 25.94 3.65
C HIS A 211 4.78 26.20 2.27
N ARG A 212 4.74 27.46 1.81
CA ARG A 212 5.41 27.88 0.56
C ARG A 212 6.92 27.71 0.63
N ASP A 213 7.53 28.08 1.76
CA ASP A 213 8.98 27.97 1.97
C ASP A 213 9.45 26.52 1.96
N ILE A 214 8.70 25.59 2.55
CA ILE A 214 8.97 24.14 2.48
C ILE A 214 9.01 23.68 1.02
N HIS A 215 7.99 24.05 0.23
CA HIS A 215 7.95 23.68 -1.19
C HIS A 215 9.07 24.33 -2.01
N LYS A 216 9.38 25.60 -1.76
CA LYS A 216 10.46 26.33 -2.43
C LYS A 216 11.83 25.68 -2.17
N ASN A 217 12.05 25.14 -1.00
CA ASN A 217 13.28 24.45 -0.63
C ASN A 217 13.29 22.97 -1.02
N ASN A 218 12.27 22.48 -1.78
CA ASN A 218 12.16 21.08 -2.23
C ASN A 218 12.24 20.05 -1.10
N ILE A 219 11.72 20.38 0.08
CA ILE A 219 11.68 19.46 1.22
C ILE A 219 10.56 18.45 0.98
N ASN A 220 10.94 17.18 0.74
CA ASN A 220 10.04 16.18 0.20
C ASN A 220 9.96 14.89 1.04
N ASN A 221 10.71 14.81 2.12
CA ASN A 221 10.76 13.68 3.04
C ASN A 221 10.90 14.15 4.49
N GLU A 222 10.60 13.24 5.42
CA GLU A 222 10.58 13.54 6.85
C GLU A 222 11.97 13.90 7.40
N GLU A 223 13.05 13.35 6.86
CA GLU A 223 14.41 13.63 7.28
C GLU A 223 14.81 15.10 6.98
N ASP A 224 14.63 15.51 5.72
CA ASP A 224 14.88 16.89 5.28
C ASP A 224 13.99 17.88 6.03
N LEU A 225 12.73 17.50 6.28
CA LEU A 225 11.80 18.33 7.04
C LEU A 225 12.28 18.53 8.48
N ASN A 226 12.72 17.47 9.15
CA ASN A 226 13.23 17.56 10.52
C ASN A 226 14.49 18.43 10.60
N LYS A 227 15.39 18.32 9.61
CA LYS A 227 16.58 19.18 9.49
C LYS A 227 16.17 20.64 9.33
N TYR A 228 15.24 20.92 8.43
CA TYR A 228 14.73 22.28 8.19
C TYR A 228 14.08 22.89 9.45
N ILE A 229 13.28 22.10 10.19
CA ILE A 229 12.68 22.53 11.46
C ILE A 229 13.76 22.93 12.47
N LYS A 230 14.81 22.10 12.61
CA LYS A 230 15.91 22.36 13.52
C LYS A 230 16.63 23.66 13.16
N GLU A 231 17.01 23.85 11.90
CA GLU A 231 17.71 25.05 11.40
C GLU A 231 16.87 26.33 11.64
N ARG A 232 15.55 26.27 11.38
CA ARG A 232 14.65 27.41 11.58
C ARG A 232 14.45 27.79 13.05
N ARG A 233 14.54 26.84 13.97
CA ARG A 233 14.42 27.10 15.42
C ARG A 233 15.72 27.59 16.03
N GLU A 234 16.86 27.16 15.52
CA GLU A 234 18.18 27.62 15.99
C GLU A 234 18.54 29.01 15.46
N SER A 235 17.88 29.50 14.42
CA SER A 235 18.10 30.82 13.81
C SER A 235 17.30 31.94 14.47
N LYS A 236 16.51 31.65 15.52
CA LYS A 236 15.76 32.61 16.36
C LYS A 236 16.43 32.80 17.70
#